data_7a3828f95e9bd118ddafdb4b8a4be8b5
#
_entry.id   7a3828f95e9bd118ddafdb4b8a4be8b5
#
_cell.length_a   1.000
_cell.length_b   1.000
_cell.length_c   1.000
_cell.angle_alpha   90.00
_cell.angle_beta   90.00
_cell.angle_gamma   90.00
#
_symmetry.space_group_name_H-M   'P 1'
#
loop_
_entity.id
_entity.type
_entity.pdbx_description
1 polymer ?
#
loop_
_entity_poly.entity_id
_entity_poly.type
_entity_poly.pdbx_seq_one_letter_code
_entity_poly.pdbx_strand_id
1 'polypeptide(L)'
;MRYIIFVTMALWFLASCKNKSETPKDPDTYYTCSMDPQVVEYKPGKCPICKMDLTPVKKKNGERKDELQLSEQQIQLGNIQTDTIRNGTIGDQLVLTATLNFDQMKASSVSSRVMGRVERLYYKNLGDYVKKGSPLYEIYSEDLNNAKQEYILALDKKRAFSTESIIDFDQLIQSAKNKLLLWGLSEVQINELANTRKAAPTTIFYSTASGYITQLDIREGDYAMEGGTIVKLADLSTLWAEAQVYTSQLAEVNSNSIATVQLPDFDNKEIKGRIEFVNPEINPDTRINLIRVSIPNTGNQLKPGMPAYVLLKSPQRQSLTLPIDVVIRDGKGATVWIQTGKNTFKSVMVQAGIESGDRIEIKSGLKEGDVVVLTGAYLLHSEFVFKKGADPMSGHNH
;
A
#
# COMPACT_ATOMS: atom_id res chain seq x y z
N MET A 1 87.49 -21.15 41.40
CA MET A 1 86.59 -20.68 42.50
C MET A 1 85.81 -19.41 42.15
N ARG A 2 86.00 -18.80 41.00
CA ARG A 2 85.26 -17.53 40.60
C ARG A 2 83.99 -17.74 39.77
N TYR A 3 83.68 -18.94 39.27
CA TYR A 3 82.51 -19.27 38.46
C TYR A 3 81.38 -19.87 39.30
N ILE A 4 81.60 -20.37 40.50
CA ILE A 4 80.55 -20.95 41.36
C ILE A 4 79.73 -19.86 42.06
N ILE A 5 80.30 -18.69 42.31
CA ILE A 5 79.58 -17.55 42.92
C ILE A 5 78.58 -16.86 41.94
N PHE A 6 78.86 -16.87 40.65
CA PHE A 6 77.94 -16.30 39.62
C PHE A 6 76.75 -17.22 39.35
N VAL A 7 76.87 -18.50 39.49
CA VAL A 7 75.75 -19.44 39.25
C VAL A 7 74.81 -19.48 40.48
N THR A 8 75.25 -19.26 41.65
CA THR A 8 74.40 -19.18 42.86
C THR A 8 73.65 -17.85 42.96
N MET A 9 74.22 -16.77 42.43
CA MET A 9 73.52 -15.44 42.39
C MET A 9 72.51 -15.33 41.29
N ALA A 10 72.59 -16.12 40.18
CA ALA A 10 71.60 -16.21 39.13
C ALA A 10 70.36 -17.06 39.49
N LEU A 11 70.47 -17.99 40.48
CA LEU A 11 69.34 -18.82 40.93
C LEU A 11 68.45 -18.11 41.95
N TRP A 12 68.85 -16.98 42.54
CA TRP A 12 68.02 -16.25 43.50
C TRP A 12 67.12 -15.19 42.89
N PHE A 13 67.28 -14.86 41.62
CA PHE A 13 66.41 -13.90 40.90
C PHE A 13 65.19 -14.52 40.18
N LEU A 14 65.02 -15.85 40.22
CA LEU A 14 63.89 -16.55 39.63
C LEU A 14 62.75 -16.92 40.60
N ALA A 15 62.78 -16.44 41.83
CA ALA A 15 61.81 -16.77 42.86
C ALA A 15 61.01 -15.61 43.38
N SER A 16 60.58 -14.67 42.44
CA SER A 16 59.64 -13.62 42.86
C SER A 16 58.78 -13.20 41.68
N CYS A 17 57.70 -13.94 41.41
CA CYS A 17 56.41 -13.47 40.84
C CYS A 17 55.43 -14.62 41.01
N LYS A 18 54.96 -14.91 42.21
CA LYS A 18 53.64 -15.54 42.40
C LYS A 18 52.61 -14.47 42.45
N ASN A 19 52.09 -14.12 41.28
CA ASN A 19 50.80 -13.47 41.18
C ASN A 19 49.73 -14.43 41.70
N LYS A 20 49.25 -14.18 42.93
CA LYS A 20 48.06 -14.81 43.46
C LYS A 20 46.90 -14.40 42.56
N SER A 21 46.58 -15.17 41.55
CA SER A 21 45.24 -15.18 40.97
C SER A 21 44.32 -15.72 42.06
N GLU A 22 43.58 -14.83 42.68
CA GLU A 22 42.46 -15.23 43.53
C GLU A 22 41.46 -15.94 42.64
N THR A 23 41.49 -17.25 42.63
CA THR A 23 40.42 -18.11 42.14
C THR A 23 39.15 -17.77 42.95
N PRO A 24 38.00 -17.55 42.32
CA PRO A 24 36.76 -17.34 43.05
C PRO A 24 36.53 -18.55 43.97
N LYS A 25 36.42 -18.29 45.26
CA LYS A 25 36.27 -19.31 46.30
C LYS A 25 34.94 -20.03 46.29
N ASP A 26 34.03 -19.69 45.40
CA ASP A 26 32.68 -20.27 45.36
C ASP A 26 32.22 -20.32 43.89
N PRO A 27 32.06 -21.51 43.28
CA PRO A 27 31.65 -21.67 41.89
C PRO A 27 30.21 -21.17 41.63
N ASP A 28 29.44 -20.83 42.67
CA ASP A 28 28.06 -20.39 42.60
C ASP A 28 27.87 -18.87 42.76
N THR A 29 28.97 -18.08 42.73
CA THR A 29 28.90 -16.63 42.86
C THR A 29 29.20 -15.94 41.50
N TYR A 30 28.27 -15.09 41.02
CA TYR A 30 28.48 -14.18 39.88
C TYR A 30 28.35 -12.73 40.33
N TYR A 31 28.78 -11.80 39.49
CA TYR A 31 28.81 -10.37 39.79
C TYR A 31 27.94 -9.64 38.78
N THR A 32 27.02 -8.76 39.22
CA THR A 32 26.14 -7.98 38.36
C THR A 32 26.13 -6.51 38.75
N CYS A 33 25.72 -5.65 37.83
CA CYS A 33 25.57 -4.22 38.06
C CYS A 33 24.15 -3.90 38.55
N SER A 34 24.06 -3.12 39.64
CA SER A 34 22.75 -2.69 40.18
C SER A 34 21.99 -1.76 39.27
N MET A 35 22.67 -1.02 38.36
CA MET A 35 22.09 -0.10 37.41
C MET A 35 21.85 -0.76 36.05
N ASP A 36 22.69 -1.71 35.65
CA ASP A 36 22.61 -2.44 34.39
C ASP A 36 22.60 -3.96 34.67
N PRO A 37 21.47 -4.55 35.03
CA PRO A 37 21.36 -5.96 35.41
C PRO A 37 21.77 -6.94 34.30
N GLN A 38 21.87 -6.47 33.06
CA GLN A 38 22.33 -7.25 31.90
C GLN A 38 23.83 -7.56 31.94
N VAL A 39 24.60 -6.81 32.75
CA VAL A 39 26.02 -7.02 32.89
C VAL A 39 26.23 -8.12 33.93
N VAL A 40 26.68 -9.30 33.50
CA VAL A 40 26.96 -10.47 34.31
C VAL A 40 28.44 -10.87 34.09
N GLU A 41 29.23 -10.84 35.16
CA GLU A 41 30.63 -11.22 35.15
C GLU A 41 30.90 -12.31 36.21
N TYR A 42 31.83 -13.21 35.93
CA TYR A 42 32.20 -14.29 36.86
C TYR A 42 33.40 -13.92 37.71
N LYS A 43 33.85 -12.66 37.65
CA LYS A 43 34.94 -12.10 38.42
C LYS A 43 34.56 -10.76 39.02
N PRO A 44 35.05 -10.43 40.23
CA PRO A 44 34.84 -9.09 40.76
C PRO A 44 35.49 -8.04 39.85
N GLY A 45 34.81 -6.93 39.65
CA GLY A 45 35.29 -5.88 38.77
C GLY A 45 34.32 -4.71 38.68
N LYS A 46 34.54 -3.82 37.70
CA LYS A 46 33.69 -2.67 37.43
C LYS A 46 32.81 -2.92 36.21
N CYS A 47 31.58 -2.43 36.29
CA CYS A 47 30.64 -2.48 35.18
C CYS A 47 31.23 -1.79 33.92
N PRO A 48 31.24 -2.43 32.76
CA PRO A 48 31.78 -1.84 31.54
C PRO A 48 30.96 -0.61 31.06
N ILE A 49 29.67 -0.53 31.46
CA ILE A 49 28.74 0.53 31.03
C ILE A 49 28.84 1.72 32.02
N CYS A 50 28.54 1.52 33.30
CA CYS A 50 28.41 2.61 34.27
C CYS A 50 29.67 2.80 35.19
N LYS A 51 30.70 1.95 35.05
CA LYS A 51 31.97 1.98 35.81
C LYS A 51 31.86 1.79 37.33
N MET A 52 30.68 1.48 37.87
CA MET A 52 30.47 1.16 39.27
C MET A 52 30.96 -0.28 39.60
N ASP A 53 31.24 -0.53 40.85
CA ASP A 53 31.63 -1.86 41.26
C ASP A 53 30.48 -2.86 41.15
N LEU A 54 30.77 -4.04 40.62
CA LEU A 54 29.81 -5.12 40.48
C LEU A 54 29.49 -5.77 41.83
N THR A 55 28.22 -6.06 42.09
CA THR A 55 27.74 -6.68 43.34
C THR A 55 27.75 -8.21 43.22
N PRO A 56 28.30 -8.96 44.20
CA PRO A 56 28.27 -10.42 44.16
C PRO A 56 26.89 -10.97 44.49
N VAL A 57 26.41 -11.90 43.65
CA VAL A 57 25.12 -12.61 43.81
C VAL A 57 25.39 -14.11 43.88
N LYS A 58 24.88 -14.79 44.94
CA LYS A 58 25.00 -16.25 45.09
C LYS A 58 23.82 -16.95 44.42
N LYS A 59 24.10 -17.97 43.59
CA LYS A 59 23.07 -18.88 43.08
C LYS A 59 22.48 -19.67 44.25
N LYS A 60 21.15 -19.55 44.46
CA LYS A 60 20.45 -20.42 45.41
C LYS A 60 20.23 -21.79 44.76
N ASN A 61 20.94 -22.80 45.28
CA ASN A 61 20.73 -24.20 44.89
C ASN A 61 19.33 -24.66 45.38
N GLY A 62 18.40 -24.96 44.45
CA GLY A 62 17.10 -25.58 44.76
C GLY A 62 15.95 -25.19 43.91
N GLU A 63 16.00 -24.07 43.14
CA GLU A 63 14.95 -23.67 42.22
C GLU A 63 15.22 -24.24 40.81
N ARG A 64 14.17 -24.67 40.10
CA ARG A 64 14.30 -25.05 38.69
C ARG A 64 14.97 -23.91 37.95
N LYS A 65 15.97 -24.24 37.12
CA LYS A 65 16.86 -23.23 36.48
C LYS A 65 16.12 -22.18 35.64
N ASP A 66 14.92 -22.46 35.21
CA ASP A 66 14.08 -21.71 34.24
C ASP A 66 12.83 -21.09 34.87
N GLU A 67 12.65 -21.22 36.21
CA GLU A 67 11.48 -20.60 36.90
C GLU A 67 11.93 -19.47 37.84
N LEU A 68 11.10 -18.44 37.94
CA LEU A 68 11.28 -17.30 38.83
C LEU A 68 10.13 -17.30 39.87
N GLN A 69 10.48 -17.38 41.15
CA GLN A 69 9.52 -17.22 42.22
C GLN A 69 9.60 -15.82 42.82
N LEU A 70 8.46 -15.16 42.96
CA LEU A 70 8.29 -13.82 43.53
C LEU A 70 7.48 -13.89 44.82
N SER A 71 7.71 -12.93 45.73
CA SER A 71 6.80 -12.70 46.85
C SER A 71 5.52 -11.97 46.40
N GLU A 72 4.45 -12.08 47.19
CA GLU A 72 3.19 -11.36 46.91
C GLU A 72 3.43 -9.84 46.87
N GLN A 73 4.31 -9.31 47.69
CA GLN A 73 4.69 -7.90 47.69
C GLN A 73 5.37 -7.48 46.38
N GLN A 74 6.26 -8.30 45.85
CA GLN A 74 6.92 -8.02 44.54
C GLN A 74 5.93 -8.06 43.40
N ILE A 75 4.95 -8.96 43.40
CA ILE A 75 3.91 -9.06 42.40
C ILE A 75 3.04 -7.80 42.41
N GLN A 76 2.64 -7.34 43.62
CA GLN A 76 1.84 -6.12 43.76
C GLN A 76 2.60 -4.87 43.36
N LEU A 77 3.85 -4.71 43.83
CA LEU A 77 4.70 -3.57 43.47
C LEU A 77 5.02 -3.52 41.96
N GLY A 78 5.19 -4.69 41.33
CA GLY A 78 5.45 -4.83 39.91
C GLY A 78 4.20 -4.76 39.04
N ASN A 79 3.01 -4.59 39.63
CA ASN A 79 1.72 -4.63 38.92
C ASN A 79 1.65 -5.81 37.93
N ILE A 80 2.08 -6.99 38.38
CA ILE A 80 2.09 -8.19 37.56
C ILE A 80 0.67 -8.73 37.48
N GLN A 81 0.08 -8.64 36.28
CA GLN A 81 -1.25 -9.16 35.98
C GLN A 81 -1.15 -10.31 35.00
N THR A 82 -1.95 -11.33 35.22
CA THR A 82 -1.99 -12.52 34.37
C THR A 82 -3.40 -12.75 33.83
N ASP A 83 -3.51 -13.32 32.63
CA ASP A 83 -4.77 -13.77 32.07
C ASP A 83 -4.56 -15.10 31.34
N THR A 84 -5.64 -15.84 31.17
CA THR A 84 -5.63 -17.13 30.47
C THR A 84 -5.73 -16.90 28.97
N ILE A 85 -4.73 -17.39 28.21
CA ILE A 85 -4.75 -17.29 26.77
C ILE A 85 -5.87 -18.14 26.17
N ARG A 86 -6.62 -17.56 25.25
CA ARG A 86 -7.70 -18.22 24.51
C ARG A 86 -7.53 -18.00 23.01
N ASN A 87 -8.18 -18.87 22.22
CA ASN A 87 -8.32 -18.62 20.81
C ASN A 87 -9.13 -17.35 20.58
N GLY A 88 -8.58 -16.46 19.81
CA GLY A 88 -9.21 -15.23 19.35
C GLY A 88 -9.23 -15.19 17.84
N THR A 89 -10.04 -14.30 17.31
CA THR A 89 -10.06 -14.05 15.87
C THR A 89 -8.99 -13.02 15.54
N ILE A 90 -8.05 -13.37 14.69
CA ILE A 90 -7.07 -12.44 14.14
C ILE A 90 -7.20 -12.41 12.64
N GLY A 91 -7.18 -11.21 12.08
CA GLY A 91 -7.18 -10.98 10.64
C GLY A 91 -6.43 -9.69 10.39
N ASP A 92 -5.53 -9.71 9.45
CA ASP A 92 -4.81 -8.51 9.07
C ASP A 92 -5.67 -7.63 8.18
N GLN A 93 -5.52 -6.34 8.29
CA GLN A 93 -6.12 -5.38 7.40
C GLN A 93 -4.98 -4.68 6.66
N LEU A 94 -4.81 -5.05 5.41
CA LEU A 94 -3.84 -4.37 4.56
C LEU A 94 -4.42 -3.02 4.14
N VAL A 95 -3.73 -1.95 4.51
CA VAL A 95 -4.08 -0.57 4.14
C VAL A 95 -3.12 -0.11 3.06
N LEU A 96 -3.66 0.18 1.88
CA LEU A 96 -2.89 0.61 0.72
C LEU A 96 -3.21 2.08 0.40
N THR A 97 -2.18 2.87 0.18
CA THR A 97 -2.34 4.24 -0.32
C THR A 97 -2.82 4.20 -1.77
N ALA A 98 -3.82 5.01 -2.07
CA ALA A 98 -4.44 5.07 -3.39
C ALA A 98 -4.75 6.50 -3.81
N THR A 99 -4.94 6.68 -5.11
CA THR A 99 -5.45 7.92 -5.70
C THR A 99 -6.64 7.58 -6.60
N LEU A 100 -7.70 8.39 -6.55
CA LEU A 100 -8.83 8.23 -7.44
C LEU A 100 -8.46 8.69 -8.85
N ASN A 101 -8.83 7.88 -9.84
CA ASN A 101 -8.66 8.18 -11.25
C ASN A 101 -9.95 7.89 -12.02
N PHE A 102 -10.12 8.49 -13.19
CA PHE A 102 -11.24 8.12 -14.05
C PHE A 102 -10.98 6.77 -14.73
N ASP A 103 -12.06 6.06 -15.01
CA ASP A 103 -12.02 4.81 -15.75
C ASP A 103 -11.63 5.08 -17.22
N GLN A 104 -10.39 4.71 -17.57
CA GLN A 104 -9.87 4.91 -18.93
C GLN A 104 -10.64 4.14 -19.99
N MET A 105 -11.32 3.05 -19.61
CA MET A 105 -12.17 2.28 -20.53
C MET A 105 -13.45 3.05 -20.90
N LYS A 106 -13.85 4.03 -20.07
CA LYS A 106 -14.98 4.94 -20.29
C LYS A 106 -14.55 6.32 -20.80
N ALA A 107 -13.29 6.46 -21.16
CA ALA A 107 -12.81 7.65 -21.84
C ALA A 107 -13.09 7.55 -23.34
N SER A 108 -13.45 8.66 -23.95
CA SER A 108 -13.66 8.80 -25.39
C SER A 108 -12.91 9.99 -25.92
N SER A 109 -12.36 9.85 -27.13
CA SER A 109 -11.69 10.93 -27.84
C SER A 109 -12.58 11.38 -29.03
N VAL A 110 -12.80 12.66 -29.15
CA VAL A 110 -13.40 13.25 -30.32
C VAL A 110 -12.31 13.89 -31.15
N SER A 111 -12.09 13.33 -32.34
CA SER A 111 -11.08 13.80 -33.29
C SER A 111 -11.74 14.52 -34.45
N SER A 112 -11.02 15.46 -35.06
CA SER A 112 -11.44 16.08 -36.31
C SER A 112 -11.44 15.04 -37.45
N ARG A 113 -12.50 14.99 -38.20
CA ARG A 113 -12.62 14.12 -39.38
C ARG A 113 -12.25 14.82 -40.69
N VAL A 114 -12.04 16.14 -40.64
CA VAL A 114 -11.63 16.95 -41.75
C VAL A 114 -10.58 17.94 -41.31
N MET A 115 -9.71 18.33 -42.21
CA MET A 115 -8.77 19.41 -41.98
C MET A 115 -9.47 20.76 -42.09
N GLY A 116 -9.12 21.72 -41.20
CA GLY A 116 -9.70 23.07 -41.29
C GLY A 116 -9.42 23.92 -40.07
N ARG A 117 -9.81 25.18 -40.11
CA ARG A 117 -9.66 26.14 -39.02
C ARG A 117 -10.86 26.05 -38.06
N VAL A 118 -10.60 25.94 -36.77
CA VAL A 118 -11.63 25.98 -35.73
C VAL A 118 -12.09 27.43 -35.56
N GLU A 119 -13.32 27.71 -35.95
CA GLU A 119 -13.92 29.06 -35.84
C GLU A 119 -14.49 29.30 -34.44
N ARG A 120 -15.05 28.24 -33.82
CA ARG A 120 -15.70 28.33 -32.51
C ARG A 120 -15.58 27.03 -31.74
N LEU A 121 -15.32 27.15 -30.41
CA LEU A 121 -15.46 26.08 -29.45
C LEU A 121 -16.63 26.38 -28.51
N TYR A 122 -17.54 25.44 -28.35
CA TYR A 122 -18.71 25.60 -27.49
C TYR A 122 -18.37 25.33 -26.02
N TYR A 123 -17.29 24.58 -25.78
CA TYR A 123 -16.73 24.30 -24.44
C TYR A 123 -15.27 24.70 -24.46
N LYS A 124 -14.84 25.45 -23.43
CA LYS A 124 -13.51 26.07 -23.39
C LYS A 124 -12.68 25.69 -22.15
N ASN A 125 -13.32 24.98 -21.20
CA ASN A 125 -12.66 24.67 -19.94
C ASN A 125 -12.53 23.17 -19.73
N LEU A 126 -11.44 22.76 -19.12
CA LEU A 126 -11.32 21.43 -18.54
C LEU A 126 -12.36 21.27 -17.43
N GLY A 127 -12.98 20.11 -17.35
CA GLY A 127 -14.04 19.83 -16.37
C GLY A 127 -15.45 20.25 -16.80
N ASP A 128 -15.63 20.92 -17.96
CA ASP A 128 -16.96 21.15 -18.50
C ASP A 128 -17.63 19.82 -18.87
N TYR A 129 -18.92 19.70 -18.56
CA TYR A 129 -19.71 18.52 -18.92
C TYR A 129 -20.32 18.68 -20.30
N VAL A 130 -19.98 17.76 -21.19
CA VAL A 130 -20.51 17.69 -22.55
C VAL A 130 -21.58 16.60 -22.63
N LYS A 131 -22.74 16.89 -23.15
CA LYS A 131 -23.79 15.90 -23.40
C LYS A 131 -23.67 15.38 -24.84
N LYS A 132 -23.88 14.09 -25.04
CA LYS A 132 -23.98 13.50 -26.39
C LYS A 132 -25.01 14.26 -27.24
N GLY A 133 -24.62 14.64 -28.47
CA GLY A 133 -25.44 15.42 -29.39
C GLY A 133 -25.39 16.93 -29.14
N SER A 134 -24.68 17.45 -28.15
CA SER A 134 -24.44 18.89 -28.01
C SER A 134 -23.42 19.38 -29.04
N PRO A 135 -23.55 20.64 -29.55
CA PRO A 135 -22.53 21.23 -30.40
C PRO A 135 -21.20 21.28 -29.65
N LEU A 136 -20.14 20.89 -30.31
CA LEU A 136 -18.81 20.79 -29.69
C LEU A 136 -17.86 21.84 -30.27
N TYR A 137 -17.73 21.88 -31.58
CA TYR A 137 -16.90 22.86 -32.26
C TYR A 137 -17.49 23.18 -33.65
N GLU A 138 -17.11 24.33 -34.19
CA GLU A 138 -17.42 24.78 -35.51
C GLU A 138 -16.13 24.97 -36.31
N ILE A 139 -16.07 24.42 -37.52
CA ILE A 139 -14.88 24.44 -38.36
C ILE A 139 -15.16 25.01 -39.74
N TYR A 140 -14.23 25.82 -40.25
CA TYR A 140 -14.12 26.16 -41.65
C TYR A 140 -13.17 25.16 -42.32
N SER A 141 -13.69 24.43 -43.30
CA SER A 141 -12.92 23.47 -44.11
C SER A 141 -13.25 23.66 -45.58
N GLU A 142 -12.23 23.91 -46.36
CA GLU A 142 -12.39 24.09 -47.82
C GLU A 142 -12.87 22.78 -48.45
N ASP A 143 -12.24 21.66 -48.11
CA ASP A 143 -12.59 20.35 -48.64
C ASP A 143 -14.03 19.96 -48.31
N LEU A 144 -14.47 20.21 -47.07
CA LEU A 144 -15.85 19.95 -46.68
C LEU A 144 -16.84 20.84 -47.40
N ASN A 145 -16.49 22.10 -47.63
CA ASN A 145 -17.32 23.02 -48.39
C ASN A 145 -17.43 22.59 -49.85
N ASN A 146 -16.35 22.17 -50.48
CA ASN A 146 -16.34 21.61 -51.84
C ASN A 146 -17.24 20.36 -51.91
N ALA A 147 -17.14 19.43 -50.95
CA ALA A 147 -18.00 18.23 -50.91
C ALA A 147 -19.50 18.57 -50.73
N LYS A 148 -19.82 19.59 -49.91
CA LYS A 148 -21.20 20.08 -49.82
C LYS A 148 -21.72 20.62 -51.16
N GLN A 149 -20.87 21.37 -51.86
CA GLN A 149 -21.21 21.89 -53.18
C GLN A 149 -21.39 20.77 -54.20
N GLU A 150 -20.51 19.75 -54.21
CA GLU A 150 -20.63 18.55 -55.04
C GLU A 150 -21.99 17.86 -54.81
N TYR A 151 -22.41 17.71 -53.57
CA TYR A 151 -23.70 17.08 -53.22
C TYR A 151 -24.88 17.91 -53.71
N ILE A 152 -24.89 19.25 -53.51
CA ILE A 152 -25.91 20.16 -54.00
C ILE A 152 -26.01 20.10 -55.54
N LEU A 153 -24.84 20.16 -56.20
CA LEU A 153 -24.77 20.11 -57.67
C LEU A 153 -25.33 18.79 -58.23
N ALA A 154 -25.02 17.65 -57.55
CA ALA A 154 -25.57 16.36 -57.98
C ALA A 154 -27.10 16.32 -57.89
N LEU A 155 -27.66 16.91 -56.82
CA LEU A 155 -29.09 17.01 -56.61
C LEU A 155 -29.78 17.95 -57.64
N ASP A 156 -29.11 19.05 -57.97
CA ASP A 156 -29.67 20.02 -58.96
C ASP A 156 -29.61 19.47 -60.41
N LYS A 157 -28.49 18.76 -60.72
CA LYS A 157 -28.37 18.06 -62.02
C LYS A 157 -29.45 17.00 -62.19
N LYS A 158 -29.74 16.17 -61.16
CA LYS A 158 -30.82 15.18 -61.19
C LYS A 158 -32.18 15.86 -61.49
N ARG A 159 -32.45 17.03 -60.90
CA ARG A 159 -33.70 17.80 -61.17
C ARG A 159 -33.76 18.35 -62.57
N ALA A 160 -32.63 18.89 -63.09
CA ALA A 160 -32.56 19.50 -64.41
C ALA A 160 -32.61 18.46 -65.54
N PHE A 161 -32.03 17.30 -65.39
CA PHE A 161 -31.89 16.27 -66.42
C PHE A 161 -32.64 14.97 -66.01
N SER A 162 -33.84 15.13 -65.44
CA SER A 162 -34.66 14.02 -64.95
C SER A 162 -35.15 13.06 -66.09
N THR A 163 -35.05 13.43 -67.37
CA THR A 163 -35.44 12.62 -68.52
C THR A 163 -34.28 11.94 -69.23
N GLU A 164 -33.04 12.21 -68.88
CA GLU A 164 -31.86 11.58 -69.50
C GLU A 164 -31.43 10.32 -68.72
N SER A 165 -31.40 9.19 -69.42
CA SER A 165 -31.05 7.86 -68.78
C SER A 165 -29.59 7.47 -68.90
N ILE A 166 -28.70 8.31 -69.40
CA ILE A 166 -27.26 7.94 -69.65
C ILE A 166 -26.44 8.10 -68.42
N ILE A 167 -26.77 8.98 -67.46
CA ILE A 167 -26.07 9.25 -66.25
C ILE A 167 -26.89 8.82 -65.06
N ASP A 168 -26.33 7.95 -64.20
CA ASP A 168 -26.95 7.56 -62.94
C ASP A 168 -26.71 8.63 -61.89
N PHE A 169 -27.60 9.63 -61.81
CA PHE A 169 -27.53 10.69 -60.83
C PHE A 169 -27.80 10.19 -59.41
N ASP A 170 -28.55 9.08 -59.23
CA ASP A 170 -28.79 8.51 -57.91
C ASP A 170 -27.52 7.95 -57.29
N GLN A 171 -26.68 7.30 -58.10
CA GLN A 171 -25.38 6.84 -57.67
C GLN A 171 -24.43 7.99 -57.29
N LEU A 172 -24.45 9.11 -58.08
CA LEU A 172 -23.65 10.29 -57.77
C LEU A 172 -24.09 10.95 -56.46
N ILE A 173 -25.42 11.14 -56.27
CA ILE A 173 -25.95 11.69 -55.02
C ILE A 173 -25.59 10.81 -53.83
N GLN A 174 -25.75 9.49 -53.95
CA GLN A 174 -25.43 8.57 -52.89
C GLN A 174 -23.94 8.58 -52.55
N SER A 175 -23.08 8.66 -53.55
CA SER A 175 -21.62 8.77 -53.35
C SER A 175 -21.23 10.05 -52.61
N ALA A 176 -21.78 11.21 -53.06
CA ALA A 176 -21.52 12.49 -52.41
C ALA A 176 -22.09 12.52 -50.97
N LYS A 177 -23.29 11.94 -50.74
CA LYS A 177 -23.87 11.78 -49.42
C LYS A 177 -22.97 10.94 -48.49
N ASN A 178 -22.50 9.79 -48.97
CA ASN A 178 -21.61 8.91 -48.21
C ASN A 178 -20.31 9.62 -47.82
N LYS A 179 -19.72 10.42 -48.70
CA LYS A 179 -18.54 11.25 -48.43
C LYS A 179 -18.81 12.21 -47.27
N LEU A 180 -19.94 12.89 -47.22
CA LEU A 180 -20.31 13.80 -46.12
C LEU A 180 -20.54 13.06 -44.82
N LEU A 181 -21.16 11.88 -44.84
CA LEU A 181 -21.36 11.02 -43.68
C LEU A 181 -20.00 10.56 -43.09
N LEU A 182 -19.09 10.12 -43.95
CA LEU A 182 -17.74 9.71 -43.55
C LEU A 182 -16.97 10.85 -42.86
N TRP A 183 -17.17 12.07 -43.33
CA TRP A 183 -16.59 13.27 -42.76
C TRP A 183 -17.34 13.77 -41.52
N GLY A 184 -18.39 13.05 -41.09
CA GLY A 184 -19.04 13.23 -39.78
C GLY A 184 -20.20 14.18 -39.75
N LEU A 185 -20.74 14.57 -40.91
CA LEU A 185 -22.04 15.26 -40.95
C LEU A 185 -23.14 14.27 -40.56
N SER A 186 -24.09 14.75 -39.78
CA SER A 186 -25.26 13.96 -39.44
C SER A 186 -26.28 13.93 -40.62
N GLU A 187 -27.11 12.88 -40.65
CA GLU A 187 -28.22 12.80 -41.61
C GLU A 187 -29.12 14.05 -41.58
N VAL A 188 -29.33 14.64 -40.40
CA VAL A 188 -30.13 15.88 -40.25
C VAL A 188 -29.48 17.04 -41.00
N GLN A 189 -28.16 17.24 -40.85
CA GLN A 189 -27.43 18.30 -41.56
C GLN A 189 -27.40 18.07 -43.06
N ILE A 190 -27.26 16.84 -43.52
CA ILE A 190 -27.29 16.51 -44.94
C ILE A 190 -28.67 16.72 -45.54
N ASN A 191 -29.74 16.38 -44.81
CA ASN A 191 -31.12 16.64 -45.25
C ASN A 191 -31.43 18.14 -45.28
N GLU A 192 -30.95 18.91 -44.29
CA GLU A 192 -31.05 20.36 -44.31
C GLU A 192 -30.33 20.97 -45.52
N LEU A 193 -29.11 20.49 -45.81
CA LEU A 193 -28.33 20.88 -46.98
C LEU A 193 -29.10 20.57 -48.30
N ALA A 194 -29.75 19.39 -48.39
CA ALA A 194 -30.56 18.99 -49.52
C ALA A 194 -31.77 19.89 -49.70
N ASN A 195 -32.41 20.31 -48.62
CA ASN A 195 -33.62 21.14 -48.66
C ASN A 195 -33.31 22.62 -48.96
N THR A 196 -32.28 23.16 -48.28
CA THR A 196 -31.96 24.60 -48.40
C THR A 196 -31.11 24.92 -49.62
N ARG A 197 -30.39 23.96 -50.20
CA ARG A 197 -29.44 24.16 -51.32
C ARG A 197 -28.39 25.23 -51.03
N LYS A 198 -28.10 25.48 -49.76
CA LYS A 198 -27.11 26.48 -49.33
C LYS A 198 -26.06 25.83 -48.46
N ALA A 199 -24.84 25.85 -48.93
CA ALA A 199 -23.70 25.41 -48.11
C ALA A 199 -23.23 26.57 -47.22
N ALA A 200 -23.42 26.45 -45.92
CA ALA A 200 -22.79 27.38 -44.98
C ALA A 200 -21.27 27.23 -45.03
N PRO A 201 -20.47 28.30 -44.91
CA PRO A 201 -19.01 28.25 -44.98
C PRO A 201 -18.40 27.45 -43.80
N THR A 202 -19.07 27.42 -42.69
CA THR A 202 -18.66 26.66 -41.50
C THR A 202 -19.58 25.47 -41.24
N THR A 203 -19.12 24.52 -40.46
CA THR A 203 -19.88 23.31 -40.09
C THR A 203 -19.71 23.04 -38.59
N ILE A 204 -20.88 22.84 -37.96
CA ILE A 204 -20.91 22.48 -36.52
C ILE A 204 -20.79 20.96 -36.40
N PHE A 205 -19.86 20.53 -35.58
CA PHE A 205 -19.71 19.14 -35.20
C PHE A 205 -20.22 18.92 -33.77
N TYR A 206 -20.92 17.79 -33.60
CA TYR A 206 -21.63 17.45 -32.38
C TYR A 206 -20.88 16.34 -31.62
N SER A 207 -20.93 16.34 -30.28
CA SER A 207 -20.31 15.30 -29.48
C SER A 207 -21.00 13.95 -29.72
N THR A 208 -20.18 12.93 -29.91
CA THR A 208 -20.63 11.53 -30.06
C THR A 208 -20.81 10.82 -28.70
N ALA A 209 -20.30 11.39 -27.61
CA ALA A 209 -20.33 10.84 -26.25
C ALA A 209 -20.72 11.92 -25.24
N SER A 210 -21.14 11.49 -24.05
CA SER A 210 -21.29 12.35 -22.88
C SER A 210 -20.11 12.15 -21.95
N GLY A 211 -19.64 13.21 -21.27
CA GLY A 211 -18.57 13.11 -20.29
C GLY A 211 -18.01 14.49 -19.91
N TYR A 212 -17.09 14.48 -19.00
CA TYR A 212 -16.33 15.65 -18.58
C TYR A 212 -15.08 15.81 -19.43
N ILE A 213 -14.77 17.04 -19.83
CA ILE A 213 -13.55 17.32 -20.60
C ILE A 213 -12.33 17.10 -19.72
N THR A 214 -11.50 16.13 -20.11
CA THR A 214 -10.22 15.83 -19.43
C THR A 214 -9.02 16.40 -20.17
N GLN A 215 -9.17 16.66 -21.48
CA GLN A 215 -8.13 17.24 -22.31
C GLN A 215 -8.76 18.05 -23.44
N LEU A 216 -8.21 19.25 -23.67
CA LEU A 216 -8.63 20.16 -24.74
C LEU A 216 -7.34 20.79 -25.31
N ASP A 217 -6.88 20.26 -26.45
CA ASP A 217 -5.57 20.61 -27.03
C ASP A 217 -5.68 21.66 -28.15
N ILE A 218 -6.87 22.11 -28.44
CA ILE A 218 -7.15 23.02 -29.54
C ILE A 218 -7.86 24.28 -29.06
N ARG A 219 -7.64 25.41 -29.75
CA ARG A 219 -8.24 26.71 -29.47
C ARG A 219 -8.98 27.24 -30.69
N GLU A 220 -9.84 28.24 -30.47
CA GLU A 220 -10.42 28.99 -31.56
C GLU A 220 -9.33 29.70 -32.37
N GLY A 221 -9.36 29.58 -33.67
CA GLY A 221 -8.34 30.04 -34.59
C GLY A 221 -7.29 29.00 -34.97
N ASP A 222 -7.12 27.94 -34.21
CA ASP A 222 -6.17 26.88 -34.50
C ASP A 222 -6.64 26.05 -35.72
N TYR A 223 -5.67 25.41 -36.36
CA TYR A 223 -5.92 24.53 -37.50
C TYR A 223 -5.98 23.07 -37.05
N ALA A 224 -7.16 22.46 -37.17
CA ALA A 224 -7.35 21.05 -36.89
C ALA A 224 -6.89 20.19 -38.08
N MET A 225 -6.04 19.21 -37.84
CA MET A 225 -5.68 18.22 -38.87
C MET A 225 -6.67 17.04 -38.81
N GLU A 226 -6.85 16.34 -39.91
CA GLU A 226 -7.63 15.11 -39.95
C GLU A 226 -7.03 14.09 -38.97
N GLY A 227 -7.85 13.46 -38.11
CA GLY A 227 -7.44 12.56 -37.04
C GLY A 227 -6.92 13.27 -35.79
N GLY A 228 -6.68 14.59 -35.84
CA GLY A 228 -6.22 15.36 -34.68
C GLY A 228 -7.29 15.39 -33.57
N THR A 229 -6.87 15.19 -32.32
CA THR A 229 -7.77 15.22 -31.16
C THR A 229 -8.28 16.65 -30.93
N ILE A 230 -9.60 16.81 -30.85
CA ILE A 230 -10.27 18.04 -30.45
C ILE A 230 -10.45 18.07 -28.93
N VAL A 231 -11.04 16.99 -28.38
CA VAL A 231 -11.35 16.90 -26.96
C VAL A 231 -11.32 15.44 -26.52
N LYS A 232 -10.86 15.20 -25.29
CA LYS A 232 -11.07 13.92 -24.60
C LYS A 232 -12.09 14.09 -23.50
N LEU A 233 -13.02 13.15 -23.46
CA LEU A 233 -14.11 13.11 -22.50
C LEU A 233 -13.96 11.86 -21.62
N ALA A 234 -14.25 11.99 -20.33
CA ALA A 234 -14.33 10.86 -19.41
C ALA A 234 -15.69 10.82 -18.71
N ASP A 235 -16.24 9.63 -18.60
CA ASP A 235 -17.39 9.37 -17.73
C ASP A 235 -16.90 9.20 -16.30
N LEU A 236 -17.39 10.05 -15.39
CA LEU A 236 -17.03 10.01 -13.99
C LEU A 236 -18.04 9.26 -13.11
N SER A 237 -18.99 8.53 -13.72
CA SER A 237 -19.98 7.74 -12.96
C SER A 237 -19.36 6.61 -12.13
N THR A 238 -18.22 6.13 -12.56
CA THR A 238 -17.35 5.20 -11.81
C THR A 238 -15.92 5.71 -11.84
N LEU A 239 -15.22 5.53 -10.75
CA LEU A 239 -13.81 5.88 -10.63
C LEU A 239 -12.99 4.64 -10.26
N TRP A 240 -11.73 4.67 -10.58
CA TRP A 240 -10.75 3.72 -10.09
C TRP A 240 -9.98 4.30 -8.91
N ALA A 241 -9.96 3.59 -7.79
CA ALA A 241 -8.95 3.81 -6.78
C ALA A 241 -7.71 3.01 -7.19
N GLU A 242 -6.69 3.69 -7.68
CA GLU A 242 -5.41 3.11 -8.07
C GLU A 242 -4.53 3.03 -6.82
N ALA A 243 -4.39 1.83 -6.26
CA ALA A 243 -3.65 1.59 -5.04
C ALA A 243 -2.26 1.01 -5.31
N GLN A 244 -1.30 1.42 -4.48
CA GLN A 244 0.07 0.98 -4.52
C GLN A 244 0.27 -0.21 -3.59
N VAL A 245 0.79 -1.32 -4.14
CA VAL A 245 1.04 -2.57 -3.41
C VAL A 245 2.51 -2.92 -3.50
N TYR A 246 3.16 -3.11 -2.36
CA TYR A 246 4.53 -3.61 -2.34
C TYR A 246 4.58 -5.10 -2.69
N THR A 247 5.67 -5.55 -3.29
CA THR A 247 5.87 -6.95 -3.71
C THR A 247 5.63 -7.95 -2.56
N SER A 248 6.00 -7.59 -1.32
CA SER A 248 5.77 -8.42 -0.14
C SER A 248 4.29 -8.60 0.23
N GLN A 249 3.43 -7.68 -0.22
CA GLN A 249 1.99 -7.66 0.08
C GLN A 249 1.14 -8.29 -1.04
N LEU A 250 1.74 -8.54 -2.21
CA LEU A 250 1.02 -9.06 -3.38
C LEU A 250 0.32 -10.40 -3.13
N ALA A 251 0.89 -11.24 -2.26
CA ALA A 251 0.29 -12.53 -1.91
C ALA A 251 -1.08 -12.41 -1.21
N GLU A 252 -1.38 -11.24 -0.64
CA GLU A 252 -2.64 -10.96 0.07
C GLU A 252 -3.70 -10.37 -0.87
N VAL A 253 -3.31 -9.97 -2.10
CA VAL A 253 -4.19 -9.35 -3.08
C VAL A 253 -4.76 -10.41 -4.00
N ASN A 254 -6.07 -10.62 -3.92
CA ASN A 254 -6.78 -11.51 -4.84
C ASN A 254 -7.61 -10.70 -5.84
N SER A 255 -7.44 -10.97 -7.13
CA SER A 255 -8.27 -10.40 -8.19
C SER A 255 -9.74 -10.75 -7.95
N ASN A 256 -10.63 -9.82 -8.27
CA ASN A 256 -12.09 -9.91 -8.08
C ASN A 256 -12.57 -9.91 -6.61
N SER A 257 -11.68 -9.75 -5.62
CA SER A 257 -12.10 -9.58 -4.22
C SER A 257 -12.73 -8.21 -3.98
N ILE A 258 -13.56 -8.15 -2.93
CA ILE A 258 -14.16 -6.88 -2.48
C ILE A 258 -13.13 -6.15 -1.62
N ALA A 259 -12.90 -4.89 -1.96
CA ALA A 259 -12.09 -3.96 -1.19
C ALA A 259 -13.00 -2.86 -0.62
N THR A 260 -12.59 -2.26 0.47
CA THR A 260 -13.22 -1.04 0.99
C THR A 260 -12.32 0.13 0.65
N VAL A 261 -12.86 1.14 -0.05
CA VAL A 261 -12.15 2.39 -0.35
C VAL A 261 -12.56 3.44 0.66
N GLN A 262 -11.63 3.91 1.45
CA GLN A 262 -11.83 4.95 2.46
C GLN A 262 -11.35 6.29 1.91
N LEU A 263 -12.17 7.32 2.06
CA LEU A 263 -11.94 8.67 1.57
C LEU A 263 -11.69 9.62 2.73
N PRO A 264 -10.43 9.99 3.03
CA PRO A 264 -10.10 10.84 4.17
C PRO A 264 -10.74 12.22 4.07
N ASP A 265 -10.84 12.79 2.87
CA ASP A 265 -11.43 14.12 2.64
C ASP A 265 -12.97 14.17 2.77
N PHE A 266 -13.62 13.02 2.98
CA PHE A 266 -15.08 12.86 3.16
C PHE A 266 -15.40 12.14 4.48
N ASP A 267 -14.93 12.67 5.60
CA ASP A 267 -15.15 12.12 6.94
C ASP A 267 -14.85 10.61 7.03
N ASN A 268 -13.80 10.17 6.33
CA ASN A 268 -13.44 8.76 6.22
C ASN A 268 -14.56 7.87 5.66
N LYS A 269 -15.40 8.41 4.79
CA LYS A 269 -16.46 7.66 4.13
C LYS A 269 -15.91 6.41 3.44
N GLU A 270 -16.54 5.29 3.73
CA GLU A 270 -16.19 4.00 3.15
C GLU A 270 -17.11 3.66 1.98
N ILE A 271 -16.50 3.26 0.86
CA ILE A 271 -17.20 2.80 -0.34
C ILE A 271 -16.67 1.40 -0.69
N LYS A 272 -17.59 0.45 -0.85
CA LYS A 272 -17.23 -0.89 -1.32
C LYS A 272 -16.92 -0.85 -2.80
N GLY A 273 -15.78 -1.39 -3.17
CA GLY A 273 -15.34 -1.55 -4.54
C GLY A 273 -14.90 -2.98 -4.83
N ARG A 274 -14.61 -3.26 -6.08
CA ARG A 274 -14.06 -4.55 -6.53
C ARG A 274 -12.70 -4.34 -7.14
N ILE A 275 -11.76 -5.21 -6.84
CA ILE A 275 -10.46 -5.24 -7.52
C ILE A 275 -10.70 -5.79 -8.93
N GLU A 276 -10.63 -4.93 -9.93
CA GLU A 276 -10.82 -5.29 -11.34
C GLU A 276 -9.52 -5.64 -12.04
N PHE A 277 -8.41 -5.07 -11.55
CA PHE A 277 -7.13 -5.23 -12.23
C PHE A 277 -5.98 -5.22 -11.23
N VAL A 278 -5.07 -6.15 -11.42
CA VAL A 278 -3.76 -6.19 -10.77
C VAL A 278 -2.73 -6.10 -11.90
N ASN A 279 -1.87 -5.10 -11.86
CA ASN A 279 -0.87 -4.93 -12.91
C ASN A 279 0.05 -6.17 -12.98
N PRO A 280 0.22 -6.83 -14.13
CA PRO A 280 1.13 -7.96 -14.24
C PRO A 280 2.61 -7.56 -14.13
N GLU A 281 2.92 -6.29 -14.30
CA GLU A 281 4.27 -5.74 -14.22
C GLU A 281 4.51 -5.05 -12.87
N ILE A 282 5.66 -5.35 -12.27
CA ILE A 282 6.16 -4.68 -11.08
C ILE A 282 7.20 -3.65 -11.52
N ASN A 283 7.07 -2.42 -11.07
CA ASN A 283 8.08 -1.41 -11.32
C ASN A 283 9.41 -1.84 -10.65
N PRO A 284 10.50 -2.05 -11.42
CA PRO A 284 11.74 -2.60 -10.88
C PRO A 284 12.45 -1.65 -9.90
N ASP A 285 12.29 -0.34 -10.09
CA ASP A 285 12.98 0.67 -9.28
C ASP A 285 12.30 0.86 -7.92
N THR A 286 10.97 0.91 -7.91
CA THR A 286 10.18 1.16 -6.69
C THR A 286 9.70 -0.12 -6.03
N ARG A 287 9.69 -1.27 -6.73
CA ARG A 287 9.10 -2.54 -6.31
C ARG A 287 7.61 -2.43 -5.96
N ILE A 288 6.94 -1.46 -6.57
CA ILE A 288 5.51 -1.21 -6.40
C ILE A 288 4.76 -1.83 -7.57
N ASN A 289 3.67 -2.49 -7.25
CA ASN A 289 2.64 -2.91 -8.19
C ASN A 289 1.41 -2.03 -8.02
N LEU A 290 0.63 -1.87 -9.07
CA LEU A 290 -0.61 -1.10 -9.04
C LEU A 290 -1.82 -2.03 -9.14
N ILE A 291 -2.79 -1.81 -8.28
CA ILE A 291 -4.10 -2.45 -8.38
C ILE A 291 -5.17 -1.38 -8.61
N ARG A 292 -6.24 -1.75 -9.31
CA ARG A 292 -7.39 -0.87 -9.56
C ARG A 292 -8.62 -1.44 -8.89
N VAL A 293 -9.22 -0.62 -8.06
CA VAL A 293 -10.48 -0.91 -7.39
C VAL A 293 -11.55 0.00 -7.98
N SER A 294 -12.54 -0.59 -8.63
CA SER A 294 -13.66 0.16 -9.21
C SER A 294 -14.67 0.53 -8.13
N ILE A 295 -15.01 1.81 -8.06
CA ILE A 295 -16.00 2.35 -7.11
C ILE A 295 -17.05 3.18 -7.83
N PRO A 296 -18.33 3.13 -7.39
CA PRO A 296 -19.38 4.00 -7.90
C PRO A 296 -19.17 5.45 -7.42
N ASN A 297 -19.41 6.40 -8.31
CA ASN A 297 -19.38 7.84 -8.02
C ASN A 297 -20.79 8.45 -8.14
N THR A 298 -21.65 8.09 -7.21
CA THR A 298 -23.02 8.58 -7.20
C THR A 298 -23.07 10.10 -6.98
N GLY A 299 -23.70 10.81 -7.89
CA GLY A 299 -23.79 12.27 -7.84
C GLY A 299 -22.52 13.01 -8.25
N ASN A 300 -21.51 12.31 -8.80
CA ASN A 300 -20.25 12.89 -9.31
C ASN A 300 -19.51 13.78 -8.29
N GLN A 301 -19.64 13.43 -7.00
CA GLN A 301 -19.00 14.17 -5.91
C GLN A 301 -17.49 13.90 -5.81
N LEU A 302 -17.09 12.68 -6.17
CA LEU A 302 -15.69 12.27 -6.15
C LEU A 302 -15.02 12.77 -7.43
N LYS A 303 -13.79 13.24 -7.28
CA LYS A 303 -13.00 13.80 -8.39
C LYS A 303 -11.72 12.98 -8.60
N PRO A 304 -11.27 12.77 -9.83
CA PRO A 304 -9.94 12.26 -10.10
C PRO A 304 -8.89 13.13 -9.41
N GLY A 305 -7.82 12.49 -8.88
CA GLY A 305 -6.77 13.15 -8.12
C GLY A 305 -7.00 13.14 -6.60
N MET A 306 -8.18 12.79 -6.11
CA MET A 306 -8.42 12.70 -4.65
C MET A 306 -7.64 11.55 -4.03
N PRO A 307 -7.04 11.75 -2.84
CA PRO A 307 -6.41 10.68 -2.08
C PRO A 307 -7.46 9.71 -1.53
N ALA A 308 -7.08 8.44 -1.45
CA ALA A 308 -7.90 7.38 -0.90
C ALA A 308 -7.04 6.32 -0.23
N TYR A 309 -7.64 5.50 0.62
CA TYR A 309 -7.03 4.27 1.13
C TYR A 309 -7.86 3.07 0.68
N VAL A 310 -7.18 2.05 0.21
CA VAL A 310 -7.81 0.77 -0.12
C VAL A 310 -7.54 -0.20 1.02
N LEU A 311 -8.60 -0.62 1.67
CA LEU A 311 -8.59 -1.53 2.81
C LEU A 311 -8.93 -2.94 2.32
N LEU A 312 -7.96 -3.84 2.38
CA LEU A 312 -8.14 -5.25 2.07
C LEU A 312 -8.20 -6.04 3.37
N LYS A 313 -9.27 -6.76 3.58
CA LYS A 313 -9.41 -7.64 4.75
C LYS A 313 -8.86 -9.01 4.41
N SER A 314 -7.81 -9.42 5.10
CA SER A 314 -7.39 -10.83 5.09
C SER A 314 -8.46 -11.71 5.75
N PRO A 315 -8.58 -12.98 5.32
CA PRO A 315 -9.49 -13.90 5.97
C PRO A 315 -9.22 -13.97 7.47
N GLN A 316 -10.23 -13.70 8.26
CA GLN A 316 -10.14 -13.88 9.71
C GLN A 316 -9.91 -15.37 10.01
N ARG A 317 -8.94 -15.65 10.87
CA ARG A 317 -8.64 -17.00 11.34
C ARG A 317 -8.63 -17.08 12.85
N GLN A 318 -9.00 -18.22 13.37
CA GLN A 318 -8.90 -18.52 14.80
C GLN A 318 -7.44 -18.87 15.09
N SER A 319 -6.85 -18.17 16.04
CA SER A 319 -5.48 -18.42 16.49
C SER A 319 -5.32 -17.97 17.94
N LEU A 320 -4.30 -18.46 18.62
CA LEU A 320 -3.91 -17.91 19.91
C LEU A 320 -3.39 -16.49 19.71
N THR A 321 -3.96 -15.52 20.42
CA THR A 321 -3.57 -14.11 20.28
C THR A 321 -3.27 -13.48 21.63
N LEU A 322 -2.24 -12.63 21.66
CA LEU A 322 -1.85 -11.83 22.84
C LEU A 322 -1.80 -10.34 22.46
N PRO A 323 -1.89 -9.43 23.44
CA PRO A 323 -1.49 -8.05 23.22
C PRO A 323 -0.02 -7.97 22.81
N ILE A 324 0.35 -7.06 21.91
CA ILE A 324 1.72 -6.94 21.38
C ILE A 324 2.73 -6.69 22.48
N ASP A 325 2.37 -5.89 23.49
CA ASP A 325 3.23 -5.51 24.61
C ASP A 325 3.63 -6.68 25.54
N VAL A 326 2.93 -7.80 25.43
CA VAL A 326 3.19 -9.02 26.22
C VAL A 326 4.38 -9.79 25.68
N VAL A 327 4.68 -9.62 24.39
CA VAL A 327 5.74 -10.36 23.70
C VAL A 327 7.02 -9.57 23.74
N ILE A 328 7.99 -10.06 24.53
CA ILE A 328 9.33 -9.49 24.62
C ILE A 328 10.14 -10.02 23.43
N ARG A 329 10.71 -9.11 22.63
CA ARG A 329 11.60 -9.46 21.51
C ARG A 329 13.03 -9.05 21.85
N ASP A 330 13.92 -9.97 21.67
CA ASP A 330 15.36 -9.77 21.80
C ASP A 330 16.12 -10.31 20.56
N GLY A 331 17.44 -10.25 20.60
CA GLY A 331 18.27 -10.74 19.49
C GLY A 331 18.19 -12.26 19.24
N LYS A 332 17.54 -13.01 20.12
CA LYS A 332 17.39 -14.47 20.05
C LYS A 332 15.99 -14.91 19.62
N GLY A 333 15.00 -14.02 19.70
CA GLY A 333 13.63 -14.31 19.28
C GLY A 333 12.56 -13.60 20.11
N ALA A 334 11.37 -14.18 20.13
CA ALA A 334 10.23 -13.68 20.88
C ALA A 334 9.95 -14.56 22.09
N THR A 335 9.74 -13.96 23.25
CA THR A 335 9.46 -14.65 24.51
C THR A 335 8.25 -14.09 25.21
N VAL A 336 7.55 -14.94 25.95
CA VAL A 336 6.38 -14.60 26.76
C VAL A 336 6.56 -15.21 28.16
N TRP A 337 6.12 -14.50 29.19
CA TRP A 337 6.12 -15.01 30.54
C TRP A 337 4.79 -15.70 30.85
N ILE A 338 4.87 -16.95 31.34
CA ILE A 338 3.71 -17.72 31.79
C ILE A 338 3.79 -17.97 33.30
N GLN A 339 2.65 -18.07 33.94
CA GLN A 339 2.53 -18.46 35.34
C GLN A 339 2.43 -20.00 35.44
N THR A 340 3.37 -20.68 36.08
CA THR A 340 3.40 -22.14 36.21
C THR A 340 2.88 -22.62 37.56
N GLY A 341 2.76 -21.72 38.54
CA GLY A 341 2.28 -22.03 39.89
C GLY A 341 1.97 -20.77 40.70
N LYS A 342 1.60 -20.93 41.97
CA LYS A 342 1.38 -19.76 42.84
C LYS A 342 2.66 -18.94 42.91
N ASN A 343 2.62 -17.71 42.39
CA ASN A 343 3.75 -16.77 42.39
C ASN A 343 5.02 -17.27 41.67
N THR A 344 4.87 -18.25 40.77
CA THR A 344 5.98 -18.85 40.01
C THR A 344 5.77 -18.56 38.51
N PHE A 345 6.79 -18.01 37.89
CA PHE A 345 6.76 -17.58 36.49
C PHE A 345 7.90 -18.20 35.69
N LYS A 346 7.63 -18.48 34.41
CA LYS A 346 8.60 -19.04 33.45
C LYS A 346 8.57 -18.27 32.17
N SER A 347 9.75 -18.00 31.60
CA SER A 347 9.87 -17.47 30.24
C SER A 347 9.79 -18.62 29.24
N VAL A 348 8.97 -18.46 28.20
CA VAL A 348 8.75 -19.43 27.13
C VAL A 348 9.02 -18.75 25.79
N MET A 349 9.83 -19.39 24.95
CA MET A 349 10.03 -18.94 23.59
C MET A 349 8.78 -19.19 22.76
N VAL A 350 8.37 -18.22 21.98
CA VAL A 350 7.19 -18.30 21.14
C VAL A 350 7.53 -17.94 19.69
N GLN A 351 6.83 -18.54 18.76
CA GLN A 351 6.87 -18.13 17.37
C GLN A 351 5.71 -17.17 17.13
N ALA A 352 6.01 -15.89 17.01
CA ALA A 352 5.06 -14.86 16.68
C ALA A 352 4.61 -14.97 15.21
N GLY A 353 3.35 -14.67 14.97
CA GLY A 353 2.75 -14.61 13.64
C GLY A 353 2.47 -13.18 13.21
N ILE A 354 1.29 -12.97 12.59
CA ILE A 354 0.85 -11.65 12.15
C ILE A 354 0.47 -10.76 13.33
N GLU A 355 0.65 -9.47 13.14
CA GLU A 355 0.18 -8.42 14.05
C GLU A 355 -1.05 -7.76 13.44
N SER A 356 -2.08 -7.55 14.24
CA SER A 356 -3.32 -6.90 13.81
C SER A 356 -3.85 -6.01 14.93
N GLY A 357 -3.84 -4.70 14.71
CA GLY A 357 -4.18 -3.72 15.74
C GLY A 357 -3.24 -3.79 16.93
N ASP A 358 -3.78 -4.08 18.12
CA ASP A 358 -3.06 -4.23 19.38
C ASP A 358 -2.69 -5.69 19.73
N ARG A 359 -2.96 -6.62 18.82
CA ARG A 359 -2.78 -8.07 19.06
C ARG A 359 -1.77 -8.69 18.10
N ILE A 360 -1.12 -9.74 18.61
CA ILE A 360 -0.16 -10.56 17.86
C ILE A 360 -0.58 -12.03 17.91
N GLU A 361 -0.47 -12.71 16.81
CA GLU A 361 -0.67 -14.16 16.71
C GLU A 361 0.50 -14.92 17.33
N ILE A 362 0.19 -15.99 18.04
CA ILE A 362 1.18 -16.96 18.54
C ILE A 362 0.98 -18.28 17.79
N LYS A 363 1.92 -18.58 16.88
CA LYS A 363 1.89 -19.80 16.06
C LYS A 363 2.29 -21.04 16.82
N SER A 364 3.26 -20.91 17.75
CA SER A 364 3.75 -22.00 18.58
C SER A 364 4.41 -21.48 19.85
N GLY A 365 4.61 -22.36 20.84
CA GLY A 365 5.23 -22.06 22.13
C GLY A 365 4.25 -21.94 23.28
N LEU A 366 2.97 -21.67 23.02
CA LEU A 366 1.89 -21.64 24.03
C LEU A 366 0.75 -22.57 23.64
N LYS A 367 -0.05 -22.92 24.63
CA LYS A 367 -1.30 -23.71 24.47
C LYS A 367 -2.48 -22.92 24.98
N GLU A 368 -3.65 -23.19 24.46
CA GLU A 368 -4.88 -22.66 25.00
C GLU A 368 -5.03 -23.10 26.46
N GLY A 369 -5.34 -22.12 27.35
CA GLY A 369 -5.41 -22.35 28.77
C GLY A 369 -4.14 -21.98 29.55
N ASP A 370 -3.02 -21.70 28.90
CA ASP A 370 -1.83 -21.19 29.60
C ASP A 370 -2.14 -19.82 30.23
N VAL A 371 -1.64 -19.59 31.42
CA VAL A 371 -1.78 -18.32 32.13
C VAL A 371 -0.60 -17.42 31.81
N VAL A 372 -0.87 -16.37 31.05
CA VAL A 372 0.16 -15.47 30.50
C VAL A 372 0.21 -14.16 31.30
N VAL A 373 1.40 -13.62 31.50
CA VAL A 373 1.63 -12.33 32.15
C VAL A 373 1.33 -11.20 31.14
N LEU A 374 0.28 -10.43 31.41
CA LEU A 374 -0.13 -9.30 30.56
C LEU A 374 0.67 -8.01 30.87
N THR A 375 0.91 -7.76 32.16
CA THR A 375 1.68 -6.58 32.60
C THR A 375 2.82 -7.01 33.52
N GLY A 376 3.91 -6.22 33.54
CA GLY A 376 5.08 -6.51 34.37
C GLY A 376 6.05 -7.54 33.79
N ALA A 377 5.88 -7.97 32.54
CA ALA A 377 6.76 -8.95 31.89
C ALA A 377 8.24 -8.51 31.83
N TYR A 378 8.49 -7.23 31.63
CA TYR A 378 9.84 -6.64 31.65
C TYR A 378 10.48 -6.71 33.05
N LEU A 379 9.70 -6.51 34.12
CA LEU A 379 10.17 -6.64 35.49
C LEU A 379 10.57 -8.10 35.79
N LEU A 380 9.74 -9.05 35.35
CA LEU A 380 10.05 -10.48 35.46
C LEU A 380 11.38 -10.83 34.76
N HIS A 381 11.57 -10.27 33.57
CA HIS A 381 12.83 -10.47 32.84
C HIS A 381 14.03 -9.91 33.60
N SER A 382 13.93 -8.67 34.07
CA SER A 382 14.98 -8.03 34.87
C SER A 382 15.28 -8.78 36.17
N GLU A 383 14.25 -9.18 36.90
CA GLU A 383 14.39 -9.96 38.16
C GLU A 383 14.99 -11.34 37.88
N PHE A 384 14.65 -11.97 36.77
CA PHE A 384 15.25 -13.25 36.38
C PHE A 384 16.73 -13.09 36.11
N VAL A 385 17.15 -12.11 35.31
CA VAL A 385 18.53 -11.81 35.02
C VAL A 385 19.31 -11.51 36.34
N PHE A 386 18.70 -10.71 37.22
CA PHE A 386 19.32 -10.37 38.51
C PHE A 386 19.49 -11.57 39.42
N LYS A 387 18.48 -12.44 39.58
CA LYS A 387 18.51 -13.59 40.47
C LYS A 387 19.28 -14.80 39.94
N LYS A 388 19.18 -15.04 38.62
CA LYS A 388 19.75 -16.24 37.98
C LYS A 388 21.09 -15.97 37.27
N GLY A 389 21.46 -14.72 37.06
CA GLY A 389 22.72 -14.32 36.43
C GLY A 389 22.86 -14.68 34.96
N ALA A 390 21.77 -14.96 34.30
CA ALA A 390 21.75 -15.30 32.91
C ALA A 390 20.39 -14.91 32.28
N ASP A 391 20.39 -14.68 30.97
CA ASP A 391 19.18 -14.56 30.16
C ASP A 391 18.28 -15.80 30.38
N PRO A 392 16.95 -15.64 30.57
CA PRO A 392 15.99 -16.73 30.77
C PRO A 392 16.08 -17.86 29.74
N MET A 393 16.58 -17.56 28.55
CA MET A 393 16.67 -18.49 27.42
C MET A 393 18.07 -19.07 27.19
N SER A 394 19.08 -18.74 28.01
CA SER A 394 20.46 -19.20 27.81
C SER A 394 20.67 -20.71 28.06
N GLY A 395 19.66 -21.44 28.55
CA GLY A 395 19.72 -22.88 28.86
C GLY A 395 19.07 -23.81 27.80
N HIS A 396 18.47 -23.27 26.77
CA HIS A 396 17.86 -24.06 25.69
C HIS A 396 18.87 -24.19 24.54
N ASN A 397 19.58 -25.32 24.47
CA ASN A 397 20.31 -25.72 23.25
C ASN A 397 19.32 -26.24 22.24
N HIS A 398 19.30 -25.63 21.06
CA HIS A 398 18.60 -26.14 19.84
C HIS A 398 19.49 -27.13 19.13
#